data_b89bbb479a44ce83316b03fe9a8850a7
#
_entry.id   b89bbb479a44ce83316b03fe9a8850a7
#
_cell.length_a   1.000
_cell.length_b   1.000
_cell.length_c   1.000
_cell.angle_alpha   90.00
_cell.angle_beta   90.00
_cell.angle_gamma   90.00
#
_symmetry.space_group_name_H-M   'P 1'
#
loop_
_entity.id
_entity.type
_entity.pdbx_description
1 polymer ?
#
loop_
_entity_poly.entity_id
_entity_poly.type
_entity_poly.pdbx_seq_one_letter_code
_entity_poly.pdbx_strand_id
1 'polypeptide(L)'
;MKKDRKLAIVLSLIALVMTGVTAGCNKEKQCDCQMSSPCPWCNVDNPLEELPWMKTLIENSCELAPGSFNIYACLLEDGSQAFLFDIMPTSSDHPRQLMNCKGETIGYNNGMDGVVSGDFNVDWNSLKLIYVK
;
A
#
# COMPACT_ATOMS: atom_id res chain seq x y z
N MET A 1 -10.71 35.81 55.36
CA MET A 1 -9.54 35.83 54.46
C MET A 1 -8.84 34.49 54.28
N LYS A 2 -9.55 33.38 54.36
CA LYS A 2 -8.97 32.03 54.08
C LYS A 2 -9.60 31.32 52.88
N LYS A 3 -10.45 32.02 52.12
CA LYS A 3 -11.21 31.41 51.00
C LYS A 3 -10.56 31.57 49.61
N ASP A 4 -9.67 32.54 49.45
CA ASP A 4 -9.14 32.88 48.14
C ASP A 4 -7.88 32.09 47.72
N ARG A 5 -7.19 31.46 48.70
CA ARG A 5 -5.99 30.67 48.41
C ARG A 5 -6.28 29.30 47.77
N LYS A 6 -7.47 28.75 48.02
CA LYS A 6 -7.84 27.45 47.44
C LYS A 6 -8.30 27.57 45.98
N LEU A 7 -8.85 28.72 45.59
CA LEU A 7 -9.29 28.96 44.21
C LEU A 7 -8.12 29.20 43.27
N ALA A 8 -7.06 29.87 43.75
CA ALA A 8 -5.87 30.10 42.94
C ALA A 8 -5.07 28.83 42.62
N ILE A 9 -5.08 27.86 43.56
CA ILE A 9 -4.38 26.58 43.37
C ILE A 9 -5.13 25.69 42.36
N VAL A 10 -6.45 25.72 42.34
CA VAL A 10 -7.27 24.93 41.39
C VAL A 10 -7.15 25.50 39.97
N LEU A 11 -7.08 26.81 39.83
CA LEU A 11 -6.89 27.46 38.52
C LEU A 11 -5.47 27.22 37.95
N SER A 12 -4.47 27.13 38.83
CA SER A 12 -3.10 26.82 38.40
C SER A 12 -2.91 25.37 37.93
N LEU A 13 -3.67 24.45 38.51
CA LEU A 13 -3.63 23.04 38.13
C LEU A 13 -4.33 22.77 36.77
N ILE A 14 -5.35 23.55 36.43
CA ILE A 14 -6.04 23.42 35.15
C ILE A 14 -5.20 23.98 33.98
N ALA A 15 -4.38 25.00 34.25
CA ALA A 15 -3.49 25.57 33.24
C ALA A 15 -2.31 24.63 32.87
N LEU A 16 -1.94 23.70 33.74
CA LEU A 16 -0.81 22.80 33.49
C LEU A 16 -1.18 21.56 32.65
N VAL A 17 -2.45 21.27 32.47
CA VAL A 17 -2.93 20.12 31.72
C VAL A 17 -3.09 20.43 30.21
N MET A 18 -3.05 21.71 29.82
CA MET A 18 -3.25 22.15 28.44
C MET A 18 -1.96 22.26 27.61
N THR A 19 -0.79 22.04 28.18
CA THR A 19 0.48 22.18 27.44
C THR A 19 1.14 20.86 27.05
N GLY A 20 0.44 19.75 27.18
CA GLY A 20 0.99 18.41 26.96
C GLY A 20 0.56 17.70 25.69
N VAL A 21 -0.11 18.35 24.77
CA VAL A 21 -0.43 17.76 23.46
C VAL A 21 0.29 18.58 22.37
N THR A 22 1.61 18.58 22.41
CA THR A 22 2.29 18.57 21.13
C THR A 22 2.03 17.18 20.56
N ALA A 23 0.88 17.00 19.93
CA ALA A 23 0.73 15.97 18.94
C ALA A 23 1.89 16.19 17.97
N GLY A 24 2.96 15.41 18.14
CA GLY A 24 3.89 15.20 17.08
C GLY A 24 3.01 14.76 15.91
N CYS A 25 2.81 15.65 14.93
CA CYS A 25 2.37 15.22 13.63
C CYS A 25 3.50 14.32 13.12
N ASN A 26 3.48 13.06 13.50
CA ASN A 26 3.91 12.03 12.61
C ASN A 26 3.00 12.27 11.40
N LYS A 27 3.52 12.99 10.43
CA LYS A 27 3.06 12.89 9.07
C LYS A 27 3.37 11.45 8.69
N GLU A 28 2.50 10.52 9.12
CA GLU A 28 2.31 9.30 8.37
C GLU A 28 2.14 9.81 6.95
N LYS A 29 3.09 9.48 6.11
CA LYS A 29 3.02 9.78 4.69
C LYS A 29 1.74 9.09 4.22
N GLN A 30 0.64 9.83 4.22
CA GLN A 30 -0.63 9.34 3.76
C GLN A 30 -0.47 9.20 2.25
N CYS A 31 -0.23 7.97 1.81
CA CYS A 31 -0.27 7.65 0.40
C CYS A 31 -1.68 7.97 -0.08
N ASP A 32 -1.81 8.94 -0.94
CA ASP A 32 -3.06 9.26 -1.63
C ASP A 32 -3.26 8.21 -2.74
N CYS A 33 -3.75 7.03 -2.34
CA CYS A 33 -3.88 5.86 -3.17
C CYS A 33 -5.34 5.43 -3.21
N GLN A 34 -5.87 5.21 -4.41
CA GLN A 34 -7.20 4.65 -4.59
C GLN A 34 -7.13 3.12 -4.42
N MET A 35 -7.55 2.64 -3.26
CA MET A 35 -7.76 1.21 -3.06
C MET A 35 -9.10 0.80 -3.68
N SER A 36 -9.09 -0.20 -4.55
CA SER A 36 -10.32 -0.88 -4.95
C SER A 36 -10.80 -1.78 -3.81
N SER A 37 -12.09 -2.12 -3.80
CA SER A 37 -12.74 -2.93 -2.74
C SER A 37 -11.91 -4.15 -2.31
N PRO A 38 -12.00 -4.58 -1.03
CA PRO A 38 -11.34 -5.78 -0.53
C PRO A 38 -11.54 -6.97 -1.47
N CYS A 39 -10.48 -7.69 -1.75
CA CYS A 39 -10.48 -8.83 -2.64
C CYS A 39 -9.77 -9.98 -1.96
N PRO A 40 -10.50 -11.02 -1.46
CA PRO A 40 -9.87 -12.19 -0.89
C PRO A 40 -8.91 -12.82 -1.90
N TRP A 41 -7.63 -12.94 -1.54
CA TRP A 41 -6.57 -13.48 -2.39
C TRP A 41 -5.41 -14.00 -1.55
N CYS A 42 -4.77 -15.05 -1.99
CA CYS A 42 -3.64 -15.63 -1.25
C CYS A 42 -3.98 -16.03 0.21
N ASN A 43 -5.22 -16.51 0.46
CA ASN A 43 -5.75 -16.91 1.77
C ASN A 43 -5.86 -15.77 2.80
N VAL A 44 -5.93 -14.53 2.35
CA VAL A 44 -6.23 -13.36 3.18
C VAL A 44 -7.42 -12.60 2.60
N ASP A 45 -8.14 -11.88 3.44
CA ASP A 45 -9.33 -11.14 3.01
C ASP A 45 -8.95 -9.83 2.30
N ASN A 46 -7.88 -9.18 2.75
CA ASN A 46 -7.36 -7.96 2.14
C ASN A 46 -5.84 -8.05 1.95
N PRO A 47 -5.36 -8.49 0.78
CA PRO A 47 -3.93 -8.66 0.54
C PRO A 47 -3.11 -7.37 0.65
N LEU A 48 -3.70 -6.20 0.40
CA LEU A 48 -3.01 -4.92 0.50
C LEU A 48 -2.62 -4.56 1.94
N GLU A 49 -3.40 -5.02 2.92
CA GLU A 49 -3.20 -4.74 4.34
C GLU A 49 -2.59 -5.93 5.09
N GLU A 50 -2.95 -7.15 4.70
CA GLU A 50 -2.64 -8.36 5.46
C GLU A 50 -1.36 -9.06 5.00
N LEU A 51 -0.90 -8.83 3.77
CA LEU A 51 0.38 -9.34 3.30
C LEU A 51 1.50 -8.35 3.65
N PRO A 52 2.42 -8.67 4.58
CA PRO A 52 3.42 -7.71 5.06
C PRO A 52 4.32 -7.16 3.96
N TRP A 53 4.70 -8.00 3.01
CA TRP A 53 5.52 -7.61 1.87
C TRP A 53 4.78 -6.64 0.91
N MET A 54 3.48 -6.85 0.70
CA MET A 54 2.64 -5.98 -0.12
C MET A 54 2.49 -4.60 0.53
N LYS A 55 2.23 -4.57 1.83
CA LYS A 55 2.14 -3.33 2.60
C LYS A 55 3.44 -2.53 2.52
N THR A 56 4.59 -3.17 2.73
CA THR A 56 5.90 -2.52 2.59
C THR A 56 6.12 -1.97 1.19
N LEU A 57 5.73 -2.70 0.15
CA LEU A 57 5.86 -2.26 -1.23
C LEU A 57 5.02 -1.01 -1.51
N ILE A 58 3.77 -1.00 -1.03
CA ILE A 58 2.87 0.15 -1.16
C ILE A 58 3.42 1.36 -0.41
N GLU A 59 3.87 1.19 0.83
CA GLU A 59 4.49 2.25 1.63
C GLU A 59 5.70 2.86 0.93
N ASN A 60 6.57 2.03 0.37
CA ASN A 60 7.74 2.49 -0.39
C ASN A 60 7.35 3.21 -1.70
N SER A 61 6.20 2.90 -2.26
CA SER A 61 5.71 3.53 -3.50
C SER A 61 5.11 4.91 -3.29
N CYS A 62 4.90 5.35 -2.03
CA CYS A 62 4.24 6.61 -1.72
C CYS A 62 4.91 7.84 -2.33
N GLU A 63 6.22 7.77 -2.59
CA GLU A 63 6.99 8.85 -3.21
C GLU A 63 6.88 8.89 -4.75
N LEU A 64 6.29 7.85 -5.34
CA LEU A 64 6.10 7.79 -6.79
C LEU A 64 4.95 8.70 -7.25
N ALA A 65 5.00 9.13 -8.49
CA ALA A 65 3.95 9.95 -9.07
C ALA A 65 2.61 9.19 -9.19
N PRO A 66 1.45 9.86 -9.08
CA PRO A 66 0.16 9.24 -9.39
C PRO A 66 0.15 8.60 -10.79
N GLY A 67 -0.45 7.42 -10.91
CA GLY A 67 -0.49 6.66 -12.16
C GLY A 67 0.81 5.92 -12.50
N SER A 68 1.77 5.88 -11.56
CA SER A 68 3.07 5.25 -11.81
C SER A 68 3.03 3.73 -11.78
N PHE A 69 2.06 3.09 -11.11
CA PHE A 69 1.84 1.65 -11.26
C PHE A 69 0.46 1.20 -10.76
N ASN A 70 0.05 0.04 -11.25
CA ASN A 70 -1.13 -0.68 -10.81
C ASN A 70 -0.76 -2.05 -10.26
N ILE A 71 -1.58 -2.57 -9.35
CA ILE A 71 -1.48 -3.95 -8.88
C ILE A 71 -2.77 -4.68 -9.26
N TYR A 72 -2.61 -5.82 -9.90
CA TYR A 72 -3.70 -6.72 -10.22
C TYR A 72 -3.53 -8.05 -9.47
N ALA A 73 -4.61 -8.56 -8.88
CA ALA A 73 -4.71 -9.95 -8.54
C ALA A 73 -4.97 -10.76 -9.82
N CYS A 74 -4.28 -11.86 -10.01
CA CYS A 74 -4.40 -12.68 -11.21
C CYS A 74 -4.21 -14.16 -10.93
N LEU A 75 -4.75 -14.99 -11.80
CA LEU A 75 -4.45 -16.42 -11.86
C LEU A 75 -3.36 -16.67 -12.90
N LEU A 76 -2.53 -17.65 -12.62
CA LEU A 76 -1.68 -18.26 -13.63
C LEU A 76 -2.47 -19.30 -14.41
N GLU A 77 -1.96 -19.75 -15.56
CA GLU A 77 -2.62 -20.76 -16.37
C GLU A 77 -2.81 -22.11 -15.64
N ASP A 78 -1.97 -22.40 -14.63
CA ASP A 78 -2.10 -23.57 -13.76
C ASP A 78 -3.15 -23.40 -12.62
N GLY A 79 -3.80 -22.24 -12.55
CA GLY A 79 -4.79 -21.89 -11.53
C GLY A 79 -4.21 -21.35 -10.24
N SER A 80 -2.90 -21.23 -10.10
CA SER A 80 -2.29 -20.62 -8.93
C SER A 80 -2.51 -19.10 -8.87
N GLN A 81 -2.57 -18.56 -7.64
CA GLN A 81 -2.80 -17.14 -7.39
C GLN A 81 -1.49 -16.37 -7.42
N ALA A 82 -1.51 -15.20 -8.05
CA ALA A 82 -0.37 -14.31 -8.16
C ALA A 82 -0.81 -12.84 -8.19
N PHE A 83 0.16 -11.95 -8.21
CA PHE A 83 -0.04 -10.51 -8.39
C PHE A 83 0.79 -10.03 -9.57
N LEU A 84 0.17 -9.25 -10.44
CA LEU A 84 0.83 -8.56 -11.54
C LEU A 84 1.01 -7.09 -11.18
N PHE A 85 2.25 -6.63 -11.16
CA PHE A 85 2.63 -5.24 -11.00
C PHE A 85 2.88 -4.64 -12.37
N ASP A 86 2.07 -3.66 -12.72
CA ASP A 86 2.13 -2.97 -14.01
C ASP A 86 2.73 -1.58 -13.76
N ILE A 87 4.01 -1.43 -14.02
CA ILE A 87 4.76 -0.21 -13.74
C ILE A 87 4.66 0.71 -14.96
N MET A 88 4.23 1.96 -14.73
CA MET A 88 3.96 2.95 -15.79
C MET A 88 2.90 2.50 -16.81
N PRO A 89 1.68 2.14 -16.36
CA PRO A 89 0.65 1.54 -17.22
C PRO A 89 0.18 2.43 -18.39
N THR A 90 0.55 3.70 -18.40
CA THR A 90 0.23 4.64 -19.49
C THR A 90 1.18 4.54 -20.68
N SER A 91 2.28 3.78 -20.55
CA SER A 91 3.25 3.52 -21.61
C SER A 91 2.99 2.16 -22.26
N SER A 92 3.07 2.08 -23.59
CA SER A 92 2.95 0.80 -24.30
C SER A 92 4.08 -0.19 -23.98
N ASP A 93 5.24 0.33 -23.59
CA ASP A 93 6.46 -0.43 -23.34
C ASP A 93 6.86 -0.39 -21.86
N HIS A 94 5.89 -0.55 -20.97
CA HIS A 94 6.12 -0.49 -19.51
C HIS A 94 6.52 -1.86 -18.94
N PRO A 95 7.38 -1.87 -17.91
CA PRO A 95 7.78 -3.11 -17.26
C PRO A 95 6.63 -3.70 -16.44
N ARG A 96 6.57 -5.03 -16.42
CA ARG A 96 5.64 -5.80 -15.61
C ARG A 96 6.40 -6.79 -14.76
N GLN A 97 5.93 -7.01 -13.56
CA GLN A 97 6.52 -7.94 -12.62
C GLN A 97 5.43 -8.86 -12.08
N LEU A 98 5.67 -10.15 -12.13
CA LEU A 98 4.77 -11.16 -11.59
C LEU A 98 5.32 -11.67 -10.26
N MET A 99 4.49 -11.63 -9.21
CA MET A 99 4.87 -12.07 -7.86
C MET A 99 3.89 -13.10 -7.34
N ASN A 100 4.40 -14.09 -6.63
CA ASN A 100 3.57 -15.09 -5.96
C ASN A 100 2.99 -14.55 -4.63
N CYS A 101 2.19 -15.37 -3.94
CA CYS A 101 1.59 -15.00 -2.65
C CYS A 101 2.61 -14.77 -1.53
N LYS A 102 3.85 -15.21 -1.68
CA LYS A 102 4.93 -14.99 -0.70
C LYS A 102 5.71 -13.69 -0.95
N GLY A 103 5.42 -12.98 -2.04
CA GLY A 103 6.16 -11.79 -2.43
C GLY A 103 7.47 -12.07 -3.17
N GLU A 104 7.62 -13.27 -3.72
CA GLU A 104 8.76 -13.64 -4.54
C GLU A 104 8.44 -13.35 -6.01
N THR A 105 9.36 -12.71 -6.70
CA THR A 105 9.23 -12.49 -8.15
C THR A 105 9.39 -13.81 -8.89
N ILE A 106 8.37 -14.19 -9.63
CA ILE A 106 8.36 -15.43 -10.42
C ILE A 106 8.45 -15.18 -11.93
N GLY A 107 8.19 -13.96 -12.37
CA GLY A 107 8.34 -13.55 -13.75
C GLY A 107 8.57 -12.06 -13.88
N TYR A 108 9.24 -11.65 -14.93
CA TYR A 108 9.56 -10.27 -15.20
C TYR A 108 9.55 -9.98 -16.71
N ASN A 109 8.90 -8.89 -17.10
CA ASN A 109 8.90 -8.38 -18.46
C ASN A 109 9.51 -6.98 -18.45
N ASN A 110 10.56 -6.77 -19.21
CA ASN A 110 11.28 -5.50 -19.26
C ASN A 110 10.66 -4.48 -20.22
N GLY A 111 9.40 -4.59 -20.54
CA GLY A 111 8.67 -3.61 -21.36
C GLY A 111 9.35 -3.20 -22.66
N MET A 112 10.36 -2.33 -22.56
CA MET A 112 11.03 -1.74 -23.75
C MET A 112 11.76 -2.75 -24.63
N ASP A 113 12.39 -3.76 -24.03
CA ASP A 113 13.22 -4.74 -24.76
C ASP A 113 12.45 -6.02 -25.08
N GLY A 114 11.20 -6.13 -24.61
CA GLY A 114 10.39 -7.34 -24.71
C GLY A 114 11.03 -8.57 -24.03
N VAL A 115 12.02 -8.35 -23.17
CA VAL A 115 12.68 -9.44 -22.44
C VAL A 115 11.76 -9.95 -21.36
N VAL A 116 11.44 -11.22 -21.43
CA VAL A 116 10.65 -11.95 -20.43
C VAL A 116 11.58 -12.92 -19.72
N SER A 117 11.58 -12.89 -18.38
CA SER A 117 12.33 -13.85 -17.57
C SER A 117 11.38 -14.53 -16.57
N GLY A 118 11.63 -15.80 -16.28
CA GLY A 118 10.81 -16.59 -15.39
C GLY A 118 9.47 -17.01 -15.98
N ASP A 119 8.53 -17.39 -15.11
CA ASP A 119 7.17 -17.77 -15.50
C ASP A 119 6.28 -16.53 -15.62
N PHE A 120 5.70 -16.32 -16.80
CA PHE A 120 4.81 -15.20 -17.10
C PHE A 120 3.49 -15.66 -17.72
N ASN A 121 3.08 -16.90 -17.43
CA ASN A 121 1.86 -17.51 -17.94
C ASN A 121 0.62 -17.03 -17.16
N VAL A 122 0.23 -15.78 -17.38
CA VAL A 122 -0.92 -15.16 -16.74
C VAL A 122 -2.19 -15.48 -17.51
N ASP A 123 -3.24 -15.91 -16.84
CA ASP A 123 -4.59 -15.86 -17.37
C ASP A 123 -5.09 -14.42 -17.40
N TRP A 124 -4.98 -13.79 -18.55
CA TRP A 124 -5.32 -12.36 -18.76
C TRP A 124 -6.79 -12.05 -18.51
N ASN A 125 -7.68 -13.05 -18.55
CA ASN A 125 -9.10 -12.87 -18.24
C ASN A 125 -9.36 -12.82 -16.74
N SER A 126 -8.41 -13.26 -15.92
CA SER A 126 -8.54 -13.29 -14.46
C SER A 126 -8.15 -11.98 -13.78
N LEU A 127 -7.56 -11.02 -14.51
CA LEU A 127 -7.04 -9.78 -13.93
C LEU A 127 -8.10 -8.99 -13.18
N LYS A 128 -7.83 -8.72 -11.91
CA LYS A 128 -8.64 -7.84 -11.07
C LYS A 128 -7.76 -6.73 -10.51
N LEU A 129 -8.03 -5.50 -10.89
CA LEU A 129 -7.35 -4.33 -10.34
C LEU A 129 -7.66 -4.19 -8.85
N ILE A 130 -6.64 -4.15 -8.01
CA ILE A 130 -6.76 -4.04 -6.56
C ILE A 130 -6.09 -2.79 -5.99
N TYR A 131 -5.19 -2.17 -6.75
CA TYR A 131 -4.49 -0.97 -6.32
C TYR A 131 -4.09 -0.11 -7.51
N VAL A 132 -4.24 1.21 -7.38
CA VAL A 132 -3.81 2.24 -8.33
C VAL A 132 -3.01 3.29 -7.59
N LYS A 133 -1.82 3.63 -8.11
CA LYS A 133 -1.00 4.73 -7.62
C LYS A 133 -1.12 5.93 -8.54
#